data_99aa52860fb491b22da6debece2eca62
#
_entry.id   99aa52860fb491b22da6debece2eca62
#
_cell.length_a   1.000
_cell.length_b   1.000
_cell.length_c   1.000
_cell.angle_alpha   90.00
_cell.angle_beta   90.00
_cell.angle_gamma   90.00
#
_symmetry.space_group_name_H-M   'P 1'
#
loop_
_entity.id
_entity.type
_entity.pdbx_description
1 polymer ?
#
loop_
_entity_poly.entity_id
_entity_poly.type
_entity_poly.pdbx_seq_one_letter_code
_entity_poly.pdbx_strand_id
1 'polypeptide(L)'
;MAPKIKYTREEMIETGINIIKESGIENLTARSLAKRLSISTQPIFTCFGSMEEFQAEIYEYVEILFHEKTQAGLKANTPFLGYGKAYIQFAREEPELYRLLFIDNKKQGYLKVMKDAQDLIRPSLQKIYHIDAKSADFYYSNMWLVVHGIASLIVTECCPYTDKQIGEIMMGFSLSICQSIKTIPGFVDNNYDGYTLYKKMIGE
;
A
#
# COMPACT_ATOMS: atom_id res chain seq x y z
N MET A 1 -7.92 -11.40 44.35
CA MET A 1 -8.61 -10.70 43.26
C MET A 1 -7.58 -10.44 42.18
N ALA A 2 -7.76 -10.97 40.99
CA ALA A 2 -6.93 -10.59 39.84
C ALA A 2 -7.09 -9.07 39.57
N PRO A 3 -6.03 -8.32 39.30
CA PRO A 3 -6.13 -6.90 39.02
C PRO A 3 -7.03 -6.71 37.78
N LYS A 4 -8.04 -5.86 37.88
CA LYS A 4 -8.89 -5.49 36.77
C LYS A 4 -8.00 -4.90 35.67
N ILE A 5 -7.94 -5.53 34.49
CA ILE A 5 -7.22 -4.99 33.35
C ILE A 5 -7.79 -3.59 33.08
N LYS A 6 -6.96 -2.57 33.23
CA LYS A 6 -7.38 -1.16 33.15
C LYS A 6 -7.66 -0.73 31.70
N TYR A 7 -7.11 -1.47 30.71
CA TYR A 7 -7.24 -1.20 29.29
C TYR A 7 -7.61 -2.46 28.54
N THR A 8 -8.43 -2.32 27.49
CA THR A 8 -8.77 -3.40 26.58
C THR A 8 -7.62 -3.69 25.61
N ARG A 9 -7.71 -4.82 24.90
CA ARG A 9 -6.77 -5.20 23.83
C ARG A 9 -6.76 -4.14 22.72
N GLU A 10 -7.93 -3.68 22.33
CA GLU A 10 -8.14 -2.66 21.30
C GLU A 10 -7.52 -1.32 21.69
N GLU A 11 -7.69 -0.89 22.93
CA GLU A 11 -7.09 0.35 23.45
C GLU A 11 -5.55 0.28 23.47
N MET A 12 -4.99 -0.90 23.73
CA MET A 12 -3.55 -1.12 23.65
C MET A 12 -3.05 -1.07 22.20
N ILE A 13 -3.76 -1.66 21.26
CA ILE A 13 -3.47 -1.61 19.82
C ILE A 13 -3.52 -0.16 19.31
N GLU A 14 -4.60 0.55 19.61
CA GLU A 14 -4.76 1.96 19.21
C GLU A 14 -3.63 2.84 19.78
N THR A 15 -3.26 2.62 21.04
CA THR A 15 -2.14 3.34 21.67
C THR A 15 -0.81 3.00 20.97
N GLY A 16 -0.60 1.74 20.60
CA GLY A 16 0.57 1.30 19.85
C GLY A 16 0.65 1.96 18.46
N ILE A 17 -0.47 2.03 17.75
CA ILE A 17 -0.57 2.72 16.45
C ILE A 17 -0.23 4.21 16.60
N ASN A 18 -0.72 4.87 17.66
CA ASN A 18 -0.42 6.27 17.90
C ASN A 18 1.08 6.50 18.20
N ILE A 19 1.75 5.57 18.91
CA ILE A 19 3.20 5.63 19.10
C ILE A 19 3.92 5.52 17.75
N ILE A 20 3.51 4.59 16.89
CA ILE A 20 4.10 4.43 15.54
C ILE A 20 3.91 5.70 14.72
N LYS A 21 2.71 6.27 14.67
CA LYS A 21 2.41 7.51 13.93
C LYS A 21 3.28 8.69 14.37
N GLU A 22 3.60 8.76 15.65
CA GLU A 22 4.39 9.86 16.22
C GLU A 22 5.90 9.68 16.06
N SER A 23 6.40 8.44 16.03
CA SER A 23 7.84 8.20 16.22
C SER A 23 8.40 6.93 15.54
N GLY A 24 7.62 6.22 14.72
CA GLY A 24 8.05 5.02 14.01
C GLY A 24 7.93 3.73 14.82
N ILE A 25 8.04 2.60 14.10
CA ILE A 25 7.90 1.25 14.70
C ILE A 25 9.02 0.92 15.69
N GLU A 26 10.21 1.45 15.49
CA GLU A 26 11.37 1.24 16.35
C GLU A 26 11.17 1.78 17.79
N ASN A 27 10.28 2.75 17.95
CA ASN A 27 9.90 3.33 19.25
C ASN A 27 8.74 2.61 19.92
N LEU A 28 8.13 1.62 19.26
CA LEU A 28 7.11 0.78 19.85
C LEU A 28 7.73 -0.35 20.69
N THR A 29 7.87 -0.10 21.97
CA THR A 29 8.40 -1.02 22.97
C THR A 29 7.38 -1.24 24.09
N ALA A 30 7.51 -2.33 24.87
CA ALA A 30 6.67 -2.55 26.04
C ALA A 30 6.76 -1.39 27.04
N ARG A 31 7.95 -0.75 27.14
CA ARG A 31 8.15 0.40 28.03
C ARG A 31 7.45 1.66 27.54
N SER A 32 7.54 1.99 26.25
CA SER A 32 6.88 3.16 25.67
C SER A 32 5.35 3.02 25.76
N LEU A 33 4.82 1.82 25.45
CA LEU A 33 3.40 1.51 25.55
C LEU A 33 2.90 1.59 27.00
N ALA A 34 3.61 0.95 27.94
CA ALA A 34 3.27 0.99 29.37
C ALA A 34 3.28 2.42 29.94
N LYS A 35 4.29 3.22 29.52
CA LYS A 35 4.38 4.64 29.91
C LYS A 35 3.18 5.45 29.40
N ARG A 36 2.79 5.25 28.14
CA ARG A 36 1.66 5.96 27.52
C ARG A 36 0.34 5.61 28.20
N LEU A 37 0.15 4.34 28.56
CA LEU A 37 -1.04 3.84 29.25
C LEU A 37 -1.01 4.06 30.79
N SER A 38 0.10 4.53 31.37
CA SER A 38 0.29 4.66 32.81
C SER A 38 0.04 3.34 33.56
N ILE A 39 0.61 2.23 33.04
CA ILE A 39 0.57 0.89 33.63
C ILE A 39 1.98 0.28 33.73
N SER A 40 2.12 -0.89 34.34
CA SER A 40 3.33 -1.70 34.20
C SER A 40 3.33 -2.47 32.86
N THR A 41 4.45 -3.09 32.49
CA THR A 41 4.54 -3.90 31.26
C THR A 41 3.84 -5.25 31.37
N GLN A 42 3.59 -5.75 32.57
CA GLN A 42 3.00 -7.07 32.81
C GLN A 42 1.61 -7.26 32.13
N PRO A 43 0.66 -6.31 32.18
CA PRO A 43 -0.61 -6.43 31.48
C PRO A 43 -0.47 -6.60 29.96
N ILE A 44 0.53 -5.98 29.34
CA ILE A 44 0.80 -6.09 27.90
C ILE A 44 1.17 -7.53 27.54
N PHE A 45 2.13 -8.11 28.27
CA PHE A 45 2.54 -9.50 28.05
C PHE A 45 1.44 -10.52 28.43
N THR A 46 0.60 -10.18 29.40
CA THR A 46 -0.57 -11.01 29.72
C THR A 46 -1.59 -11.01 28.58
N CYS A 47 -1.73 -9.89 27.88
CA CYS A 47 -2.69 -9.71 26.79
C CYS A 47 -2.21 -10.32 25.47
N PHE A 48 -0.92 -10.13 25.13
CA PHE A 48 -0.37 -10.44 23.81
C PHE A 48 0.70 -11.55 23.79
N GLY A 49 1.16 -12.02 24.95
CA GLY A 49 2.25 -13.00 25.04
C GLY A 49 3.64 -12.39 24.83
N SER A 50 3.88 -11.78 23.68
CA SER A 50 5.16 -11.13 23.34
C SER A 50 4.96 -9.79 22.63
N MET A 51 6.04 -9.02 22.47
CA MET A 51 6.03 -7.79 21.66
C MET A 51 5.91 -8.11 20.16
N GLU A 52 6.44 -9.23 19.72
CA GLU A 52 6.35 -9.72 18.36
C GLU A 52 4.89 -10.03 17.99
N GLU A 53 4.14 -10.67 18.87
CA GLU A 53 2.71 -10.94 18.68
C GLU A 53 1.89 -9.64 18.67
N PHE A 54 2.20 -8.71 19.59
CA PHE A 54 1.58 -7.39 19.62
C PHE A 54 1.82 -6.60 18.31
N GLN A 55 3.07 -6.58 17.83
CA GLN A 55 3.40 -5.92 16.57
C GLN A 55 2.74 -6.59 15.37
N ALA A 56 2.59 -7.91 15.37
CA ALA A 56 1.88 -8.63 14.31
C ALA A 56 0.41 -8.21 14.23
N GLU A 57 -0.28 -8.05 15.37
CA GLU A 57 -1.66 -7.57 15.38
C GLU A 57 -1.79 -6.11 14.94
N ILE A 58 -0.86 -5.25 15.34
CA ILE A 58 -0.82 -3.88 14.82
C ILE A 58 -0.66 -3.89 13.31
N TYR A 59 0.22 -4.74 12.78
CA TYR A 59 0.40 -4.86 11.35
C TYR A 59 -0.89 -5.25 10.63
N GLU A 60 -1.61 -6.25 11.13
CA GLU A 60 -2.91 -6.67 10.58
C GLU A 60 -3.95 -5.53 10.64
N TYR A 61 -4.01 -4.81 11.75
CA TYR A 61 -4.91 -3.67 11.88
C TYR A 61 -4.59 -2.56 10.88
N VAL A 62 -3.31 -2.23 10.70
CA VAL A 62 -2.86 -1.21 9.75
C VAL A 62 -3.10 -1.66 8.29
N GLU A 63 -2.94 -2.95 8.00
CA GLU A 63 -3.30 -3.53 6.70
C GLU A 63 -4.79 -3.34 6.39
N ILE A 64 -5.67 -3.65 7.36
CA ILE A 64 -7.12 -3.44 7.23
C ILE A 64 -7.43 -1.95 6.99
N LEU A 65 -6.86 -1.06 7.79
CA LEU A 65 -7.04 0.39 7.66
C LEU A 65 -6.61 0.90 6.28
N PHE A 66 -5.47 0.41 5.77
CA PHE A 66 -4.99 0.72 4.42
C PHE A 66 -5.99 0.27 3.35
N HIS A 67 -6.50 -0.95 3.45
CA HIS A 67 -7.49 -1.47 2.51
C HIS A 67 -8.78 -0.66 2.54
N GLU A 68 -9.32 -0.34 3.71
CA GLU A 68 -10.53 0.49 3.84
C GLU A 68 -10.36 1.86 3.20
N LYS A 69 -9.24 2.54 3.48
CA LYS A 69 -8.94 3.87 2.90
C LYS A 69 -8.77 3.80 1.38
N THR A 70 -8.07 2.80 0.86
CA THR A 70 -7.80 2.69 -0.58
C THR A 70 -9.01 2.20 -1.37
N GLN A 71 -9.81 1.27 -0.83
CA GLN A 71 -11.05 0.80 -1.45
C GLN A 71 -12.09 1.92 -1.65
N ALA A 72 -12.11 2.92 -0.76
CA ALA A 72 -12.98 4.07 -0.95
C ALA A 72 -12.74 4.79 -2.28
N GLY A 73 -11.51 4.77 -2.79
CA GLY A 73 -11.14 5.32 -4.10
C GLY A 73 -11.78 4.60 -5.29
N LEU A 74 -12.16 3.31 -5.15
CA LEU A 74 -12.82 2.54 -6.21
C LEU A 74 -14.24 3.06 -6.52
N LYS A 75 -14.84 3.87 -5.65
CA LYS A 75 -16.14 4.51 -5.87
C LYS A 75 -16.06 5.74 -6.79
N ALA A 76 -14.86 6.17 -7.18
CA ALA A 76 -14.67 7.29 -8.10
C ALA A 76 -15.14 6.93 -9.53
N ASN A 77 -15.43 7.96 -10.35
CA ASN A 77 -15.80 7.78 -11.77
C ASN A 77 -14.75 6.99 -12.57
N THR A 78 -13.50 7.05 -12.17
CA THR A 78 -12.40 6.22 -12.69
C THR A 78 -11.83 5.41 -11.52
N PRO A 79 -12.37 4.22 -11.23
CA PRO A 79 -12.07 3.46 -10.02
C PRO A 79 -10.58 3.23 -9.78
N PHE A 80 -9.84 2.86 -10.82
CA PHE A 80 -8.40 2.61 -10.67
C PHE A 80 -7.60 3.89 -10.35
N LEU A 81 -7.93 5.02 -11.00
CA LEU A 81 -7.30 6.30 -10.68
C LEU A 81 -7.67 6.75 -9.27
N GLY A 82 -8.91 6.53 -8.85
CA GLY A 82 -9.36 6.80 -7.49
C GLY A 82 -8.60 5.97 -6.45
N TYR A 83 -8.42 4.68 -6.72
CA TYR A 83 -7.61 3.79 -5.87
C TYR A 83 -6.16 4.28 -5.75
N GLY A 84 -5.50 4.58 -6.87
CA GLY A 84 -4.12 5.08 -6.87
C GLY A 84 -3.95 6.41 -6.13
N LYS A 85 -4.93 7.33 -6.28
CA LYS A 85 -4.95 8.57 -5.50
C LYS A 85 -5.12 8.32 -4.01
N ALA A 86 -6.02 7.41 -3.62
CA ALA A 86 -6.23 7.05 -2.22
C ALA A 86 -4.99 6.37 -1.61
N TYR A 87 -4.27 5.55 -2.38
CA TYR A 87 -2.99 4.97 -2.00
C TYR A 87 -1.94 6.05 -1.69
N ILE A 88 -1.77 7.02 -2.59
CA ILE A 88 -0.84 8.15 -2.42
C ILE A 88 -1.27 9.02 -1.23
N GLN A 89 -2.56 9.24 -1.07
CA GLN A 89 -3.09 10.01 0.05
C GLN A 89 -2.81 9.33 1.40
N PHE A 90 -2.93 7.99 1.48
CA PHE A 90 -2.55 7.24 2.67
C PHE A 90 -1.07 7.46 3.03
N ALA A 91 -0.17 7.41 2.04
CA ALA A 91 1.25 7.67 2.26
C ALA A 91 1.54 9.08 2.80
N ARG A 92 0.74 10.07 2.42
CA ARG A 92 0.85 11.46 2.92
C ARG A 92 0.29 11.64 4.33
N GLU A 93 -0.89 11.08 4.58
CA GLU A 93 -1.59 11.24 5.85
C GLU A 93 -0.97 10.40 6.96
N GLU A 94 -0.44 9.23 6.60
CA GLU A 94 0.03 8.21 7.52
C GLU A 94 1.42 7.68 7.12
N PRO A 95 2.44 8.55 7.02
CA PRO A 95 3.75 8.17 6.48
C PRO A 95 4.42 7.04 7.27
N GLU A 96 4.31 7.03 8.60
CA GLU A 96 4.90 5.98 9.44
C GLU A 96 4.14 4.65 9.33
N LEU A 97 2.82 4.68 9.12
CA LEU A 97 2.06 3.47 8.85
C LEU A 97 2.36 2.93 7.44
N TYR A 98 2.59 3.81 6.48
CA TYR A 98 3.07 3.40 5.15
C TYR A 98 4.45 2.75 5.22
N ARG A 99 5.39 3.33 6.00
CA ARG A 99 6.71 2.73 6.26
C ARG A 99 6.57 1.33 6.85
N LEU A 100 5.73 1.19 7.87
CA LEU A 100 5.45 -0.10 8.51
C LEU A 100 5.00 -1.16 7.50
N LEU A 101 4.07 -0.82 6.59
CA LEU A 101 3.53 -1.78 5.62
C LEU A 101 4.50 -2.12 4.49
N PHE A 102 5.22 -1.12 3.95
CA PHE A 102 5.86 -1.23 2.64
C PHE A 102 7.37 -1.05 2.64
N ILE A 103 7.95 -0.38 3.64
CA ILE A 103 9.39 -0.05 3.67
C ILE A 103 10.12 -0.92 4.69
N ASP A 104 9.63 -0.95 5.94
CA ASP A 104 10.32 -1.58 7.06
C ASP A 104 9.95 -3.04 7.24
N ASN A 105 8.97 -3.52 6.48
CA ASN A 105 8.45 -4.88 6.59
C ASN A 105 9.38 -5.92 5.96
N LYS A 106 10.18 -6.56 6.79
CA LYS A 106 11.10 -7.63 6.39
C LYS A 106 10.41 -8.97 6.08
N LYS A 107 9.10 -9.09 6.26
CA LYS A 107 8.33 -10.35 6.20
C LYS A 107 7.40 -10.48 4.99
N GLN A 108 7.74 -9.99 3.81
CA GLN A 108 6.94 -10.17 2.57
C GLN A 108 5.44 -9.77 2.65
N GLY A 109 4.99 -9.08 3.71
CA GLY A 109 3.59 -8.68 3.88
C GLY A 109 3.09 -7.75 2.78
N TYR A 110 3.97 -6.93 2.19
CA TYR A 110 3.60 -6.06 1.06
C TYR A 110 3.11 -6.84 -0.16
N LEU A 111 3.62 -8.08 -0.40
CA LEU A 111 3.17 -8.93 -1.51
C LEU A 111 1.72 -9.39 -1.31
N LYS A 112 1.32 -9.67 -0.06
CA LYS A 112 -0.07 -10.02 0.27
C LYS A 112 -0.98 -8.84 0.03
N VAL A 113 -0.65 -7.66 0.57
CA VAL A 113 -1.41 -6.41 0.38
C VAL A 113 -1.59 -6.09 -1.10
N MET A 114 -0.52 -6.23 -1.90
CA MET A 114 -0.56 -6.02 -3.34
C MET A 114 -1.49 -7.02 -4.04
N LYS A 115 -1.41 -8.30 -3.69
CA LYS A 115 -2.21 -9.37 -4.31
C LYS A 115 -3.68 -9.24 -3.98
N ASP A 116 -4.02 -8.98 -2.73
CA ASP A 116 -5.41 -8.79 -2.29
C ASP A 116 -6.06 -7.60 -3.01
N ALA A 117 -5.32 -6.50 -3.15
CA ALA A 117 -5.77 -5.35 -3.94
C ALA A 117 -5.90 -5.67 -5.44
N GLN A 118 -5.00 -6.46 -6.01
CA GLN A 118 -5.08 -6.90 -7.41
C GLN A 118 -6.35 -7.70 -7.66
N ASP A 119 -6.65 -8.68 -6.81
CA ASP A 119 -7.85 -9.52 -6.94
C ASP A 119 -9.14 -8.69 -6.83
N LEU A 120 -9.16 -7.70 -5.95
CA LEU A 120 -10.28 -6.78 -5.78
C LEU A 120 -10.50 -5.88 -7.01
N ILE A 121 -9.41 -5.36 -7.61
CA ILE A 121 -9.48 -4.36 -8.67
C ILE A 121 -9.66 -4.99 -10.07
N ARG A 122 -9.19 -6.23 -10.27
CA ARG A 122 -9.21 -6.94 -11.57
C ARG A 122 -10.54 -6.84 -12.31
N PRO A 123 -11.71 -7.12 -11.70
CA PRO A 123 -13.00 -7.02 -12.42
C PRO A 123 -13.29 -5.62 -12.96
N SER A 124 -12.90 -4.59 -12.23
CA SER A 124 -13.07 -3.20 -12.66
C SER A 124 -12.17 -2.87 -13.84
N LEU A 125 -10.91 -3.33 -13.84
CA LEU A 125 -9.97 -3.14 -14.95
C LEU A 125 -10.46 -3.84 -16.22
N GLN A 126 -10.90 -5.09 -16.11
CA GLN A 126 -11.46 -5.84 -17.24
C GLN A 126 -12.64 -5.09 -17.89
N LYS A 127 -13.56 -4.58 -17.06
CA LYS A 127 -14.74 -3.85 -17.51
C LYS A 127 -14.38 -2.51 -18.16
N ILE A 128 -13.49 -1.72 -17.54
CA ILE A 128 -13.16 -0.35 -17.98
C ILE A 128 -12.32 -0.38 -19.26
N TYR A 129 -11.30 -1.24 -19.29
CA TYR A 129 -10.35 -1.28 -20.39
C TYR A 129 -10.70 -2.31 -21.47
N HIS A 130 -11.72 -3.14 -21.28
CA HIS A 130 -12.10 -4.25 -22.17
C HIS A 130 -10.90 -5.18 -22.46
N ILE A 131 -10.24 -5.65 -21.41
CA ILE A 131 -9.08 -6.54 -21.45
C ILE A 131 -9.38 -7.83 -20.67
N ASP A 132 -8.64 -8.90 -20.94
CA ASP A 132 -8.77 -10.15 -20.21
C ASP A 132 -8.13 -10.08 -18.80
N ALA A 133 -8.31 -11.15 -18.01
CA ALA A 133 -7.82 -11.19 -16.64
C ALA A 133 -6.29 -11.06 -16.55
N LYS A 134 -5.55 -11.72 -17.45
CA LYS A 134 -4.09 -11.69 -17.48
C LYS A 134 -3.56 -10.29 -17.81
N SER A 135 -4.17 -9.64 -18.79
CA SER A 135 -3.88 -8.26 -19.17
C SER A 135 -4.22 -7.27 -18.05
N ALA A 136 -5.31 -7.52 -17.31
CA ALA A 136 -5.68 -6.71 -16.16
C ALA A 136 -4.66 -6.85 -15.01
N ASP A 137 -4.17 -8.07 -14.75
CA ASP A 137 -3.14 -8.32 -13.75
C ASP A 137 -1.81 -7.68 -14.14
N PHE A 138 -1.42 -7.77 -15.40
CA PHE A 138 -0.25 -7.10 -15.94
C PHE A 138 -0.35 -5.58 -15.80
N TYR A 139 -1.48 -5.00 -16.19
CA TYR A 139 -1.75 -3.57 -16.05
C TYR A 139 -1.65 -3.13 -14.59
N TYR A 140 -2.32 -3.86 -13.68
CA TYR A 140 -2.29 -3.56 -12.26
C TYR A 140 -0.86 -3.55 -11.70
N SER A 141 -0.09 -4.60 -11.97
CA SER A 141 1.28 -4.74 -11.44
C SER A 141 2.19 -3.60 -11.89
N ASN A 142 2.09 -3.20 -13.16
CA ASN A 142 2.89 -2.08 -13.68
C ASN A 142 2.46 -0.73 -13.10
N MET A 143 1.15 -0.48 -13.02
CA MET A 143 0.65 0.76 -12.42
C MET A 143 0.89 0.82 -10.92
N TRP A 144 0.86 -0.33 -10.23
CA TRP A 144 1.22 -0.39 -8.82
C TRP A 144 2.67 0.07 -8.59
N LEU A 145 3.62 -0.35 -9.42
CA LEU A 145 5.01 0.12 -9.33
C LEU A 145 5.11 1.65 -9.46
N VAL A 146 4.35 2.25 -10.37
CA VAL A 146 4.31 3.72 -10.53
C VAL A 146 3.76 4.40 -9.28
N VAL A 147 2.61 3.95 -8.80
CA VAL A 147 1.93 4.52 -7.62
C VAL A 147 2.77 4.33 -6.36
N HIS A 148 3.34 3.13 -6.17
CA HIS A 148 4.21 2.81 -5.05
C HIS A 148 5.51 3.63 -5.09
N GLY A 149 6.11 3.81 -6.26
CA GLY A 149 7.28 4.67 -6.42
C GLY A 149 7.00 6.12 -6.02
N ILE A 150 5.88 6.69 -6.46
CA ILE A 150 5.45 8.04 -6.07
C ILE A 150 5.20 8.12 -4.57
N ALA A 151 4.48 7.17 -3.99
CA ALA A 151 4.19 7.13 -2.56
C ALA A 151 5.47 7.02 -1.72
N SER A 152 6.43 6.20 -2.16
CA SER A 152 7.74 6.05 -1.51
C SER A 152 8.55 7.36 -1.55
N LEU A 153 8.54 8.09 -2.68
CA LEU A 153 9.17 9.41 -2.77
C LEU A 153 8.52 10.43 -1.83
N ILE A 154 7.20 10.35 -1.63
CA ILE A 154 6.48 11.23 -0.69
C ILE A 154 6.91 10.93 0.75
N VAL A 155 6.90 9.66 1.16
CA VAL A 155 7.23 9.26 2.53
C VAL A 155 8.71 9.50 2.87
N THR A 156 9.59 9.51 1.87
CA THR A 156 11.01 9.86 2.04
C THR A 156 11.29 11.37 1.85
N GLU A 157 10.25 12.19 1.73
CA GLU A 157 10.36 13.65 1.51
C GLU A 157 11.17 14.04 0.27
N CYS A 158 11.27 13.11 -0.70
CA CYS A 158 12.03 13.30 -1.95
C CYS A 158 11.14 13.53 -3.17
N CYS A 159 9.82 13.66 -3.01
CA CYS A 159 8.89 13.82 -4.13
C CYS A 159 8.93 15.27 -4.68
N PRO A 160 9.43 15.49 -5.91
CA PRO A 160 9.51 16.83 -6.49
C PRO A 160 8.20 17.26 -7.19
N TYR A 161 7.19 16.38 -7.22
CA TYR A 161 6.00 16.56 -8.04
C TYR A 161 4.82 17.13 -7.27
N THR A 162 4.11 18.07 -7.90
CA THR A 162 2.80 18.55 -7.45
C THR A 162 1.72 17.50 -7.71
N ASP A 163 0.56 17.62 -7.08
CA ASP A 163 -0.59 16.71 -7.27
C ASP A 163 -1.06 16.66 -8.72
N LYS A 164 -1.00 17.78 -9.41
CA LYS A 164 -1.31 17.86 -10.84
C LYS A 164 -0.34 17.00 -11.66
N GLN A 165 0.96 17.17 -11.43
CA GLN A 165 2.01 16.41 -12.12
C GLN A 165 1.92 14.90 -11.79
N ILE A 166 1.62 14.53 -10.54
CA ILE A 166 1.37 13.14 -10.16
C ILE A 166 0.21 12.57 -10.96
N GLY A 167 -0.90 13.30 -11.07
CA GLY A 167 -2.05 12.89 -11.89
C GLY A 167 -1.70 12.72 -13.37
N GLU A 168 -0.91 13.63 -13.93
CA GLU A 168 -0.42 13.59 -15.33
C GLU A 168 0.52 12.38 -15.55
N ILE A 169 1.43 12.12 -14.62
CA ILE A 169 2.32 10.94 -14.65
C ILE A 169 1.50 9.64 -14.63
N MET A 170 0.59 9.51 -13.67
CA MET A 170 -0.27 8.32 -13.56
C MET A 170 -1.10 8.10 -14.84
N MET A 171 -1.67 9.16 -15.41
CA MET A 171 -2.44 9.08 -16.65
C MET A 171 -1.55 8.68 -17.83
N GLY A 172 -0.36 9.26 -17.97
CA GLY A 172 0.58 8.95 -19.04
C GLY A 172 1.00 7.47 -19.02
N PHE A 173 1.38 6.93 -17.86
CA PHE A 173 1.70 5.51 -17.71
C PHE A 173 0.48 4.61 -17.99
N SER A 174 -0.69 4.95 -17.45
CA SER A 174 -1.92 4.21 -17.68
C SER A 174 -2.26 4.09 -19.17
N LEU A 175 -2.20 5.20 -19.90
CA LEU A 175 -2.46 5.21 -21.35
C LEU A 175 -1.42 4.40 -22.10
N SER A 176 -0.12 4.55 -21.79
CA SER A 176 0.97 3.83 -22.45
C SER A 176 0.86 2.32 -22.24
N ILE A 177 0.60 1.86 -21.02
CA ILE A 177 0.45 0.43 -20.72
C ILE A 177 -0.79 -0.13 -21.43
N CYS A 178 -1.93 0.56 -21.35
CA CYS A 178 -3.17 0.14 -21.98
C CYS A 178 -3.03 0.08 -23.50
N GLN A 179 -2.39 1.07 -24.11
CA GLN A 179 -2.08 1.10 -25.55
C GLN A 179 -1.20 -0.09 -25.94
N SER A 180 -0.12 -0.36 -25.20
CA SER A 180 0.78 -1.47 -25.47
C SER A 180 0.09 -2.82 -25.39
N ILE A 181 -0.73 -3.05 -24.36
CA ILE A 181 -1.54 -4.27 -24.21
C ILE A 181 -2.42 -4.49 -25.45
N LYS A 182 -3.03 -3.43 -25.98
CA LYS A 182 -4.00 -3.52 -27.09
C LYS A 182 -3.37 -3.61 -28.47
N THR A 183 -2.17 -3.06 -28.64
CA THR A 183 -1.60 -2.88 -29.98
C THR A 183 -0.35 -3.70 -30.26
N ILE A 184 0.28 -4.26 -29.23
CA ILE A 184 1.50 -5.07 -29.39
C ILE A 184 1.16 -6.53 -29.09
N PRO A 185 1.06 -7.41 -30.09
CA PRO A 185 0.84 -8.84 -29.88
C PRO A 185 1.94 -9.44 -28.99
N GLY A 186 1.55 -10.23 -28.00
CA GLY A 186 2.49 -10.88 -27.08
C GLY A 186 3.09 -9.98 -26.01
N PHE A 187 2.68 -8.70 -25.89
CA PHE A 187 3.22 -7.75 -24.92
C PHE A 187 3.09 -8.25 -23.48
N VAL A 188 1.93 -8.75 -23.10
CA VAL A 188 1.64 -9.25 -21.74
C VAL A 188 2.45 -10.50 -21.40
N ASP A 189 2.80 -11.30 -22.41
CA ASP A 189 3.58 -12.54 -22.28
C ASP A 189 5.08 -12.33 -22.41
N ASN A 190 5.52 -11.10 -22.61
CA ASN A 190 6.90 -10.75 -22.98
C ASN A 190 7.40 -11.54 -24.21
N ASN A 191 6.48 -11.83 -25.14
CA ASN A 191 6.71 -12.59 -26.38
C ASN A 191 6.55 -11.65 -27.59
N TYR A 192 7.39 -10.62 -27.66
CA TYR A 192 7.45 -9.66 -28.75
C TYR A 192 8.88 -9.19 -29.00
N ASP A 193 9.18 -8.75 -30.21
CA ASP A 193 10.51 -8.19 -30.54
C ASP A 193 10.60 -6.72 -30.10
N GLY A 194 11.01 -6.54 -28.83
CA GLY A 194 11.19 -5.22 -28.22
C GLY A 194 12.24 -4.36 -28.93
N TYR A 195 13.28 -5.00 -29.50
CA TYR A 195 14.34 -4.27 -30.19
C TYR A 195 13.86 -3.68 -31.52
N THR A 196 13.14 -4.47 -32.31
CA THR A 196 12.53 -3.99 -33.57
C THR A 196 11.50 -2.89 -33.30
N LEU A 197 10.68 -3.06 -32.23
CA LEU A 197 9.73 -2.01 -31.83
C LEU A 197 10.45 -0.72 -31.42
N TYR A 198 11.51 -0.82 -30.66
CA TYR A 198 12.32 0.34 -30.24
C TYR A 198 12.89 1.06 -31.46
N LYS A 199 13.53 0.35 -32.40
CA LYS A 199 14.08 0.94 -33.65
C LYS A 199 13.00 1.68 -34.44
N LYS A 200 11.84 1.05 -34.60
CA LYS A 200 10.69 1.67 -35.29
C LYS A 200 10.23 2.95 -34.59
N MET A 201 10.26 2.99 -33.25
CA MET A 201 9.87 4.19 -32.48
C MET A 201 10.85 5.35 -32.66
N ILE A 202 12.16 5.07 -32.82
CA ILE A 202 13.20 6.10 -33.03
C ILE A 202 13.43 6.42 -34.48
N GLY A 203 12.68 5.82 -35.42
CA GLY A 203 12.77 6.10 -36.86
C GLY A 203 13.90 5.37 -37.59
N GLU A 204 14.39 4.26 -37.04
CA GLU A 204 15.39 3.36 -37.67
C GLU A 204 14.75 2.07 -38.25
#